data_a298185cc3c86b242c03ebc9feadb5b9
#
_entry.id   a298185cc3c86b242c03ebc9feadb5b9
#
_cell.length_a   1.000
_cell.length_b   1.000
_cell.length_c   1.000
_cell.angle_alpha   90.00
_cell.angle_beta   90.00
_cell.angle_gamma   90.00
#
_symmetry.space_group_name_H-M   'P 1'
#
loop_
_entity.id
_entity.type
_entity.pdbx_description
1 polymer ?
#
loop_
_entity_poly.entity_id
_entity_poly.type
_entity_poly.pdbx_seq_one_letter_code
_entity_poly.pdbx_strand_id
1 'polypeptide(L)'
;MLSARIESPVLLQEGCPSMDSSSDKKEELRQQLRQAALEYHQFPTPGKISVTPTKGLLNQRDLALAYSPGVAAPCEEIVKDPANSYKYTARGNLVAVISNGTAVLGLGNIGPLASKPVMEGKGVLFKKFAAIDVFDIEINETDPDKLVDIIAALEPTFGGVNLEDIKAPECF
;
A
#
# COMPACT_ATOMS: atom_id res chain seq x y z
N MET A 1 54.10 -69.53 -25.38
CA MET A 1 52.93 -68.94 -26.09
C MET A 1 52.13 -68.11 -25.11
N LEU A 2 52.37 -66.80 -25.09
CA LEU A 2 51.64 -65.83 -24.26
C LEU A 2 50.59 -65.19 -25.11
N SER A 3 49.34 -65.32 -24.68
CA SER A 3 48.20 -64.66 -25.27
C SER A 3 47.97 -63.34 -24.49
N ALA A 4 48.16 -62.24 -25.18
CA ALA A 4 47.88 -60.92 -24.62
C ALA A 4 46.38 -60.59 -24.82
N ARG A 5 45.65 -60.32 -23.72
CA ARG A 5 44.31 -59.73 -23.73
C ARG A 5 44.43 -58.23 -23.91
N ILE A 6 43.79 -57.74 -24.94
CA ILE A 6 43.63 -56.29 -25.16
C ILE A 6 42.37 -55.87 -24.40
N GLU A 7 42.56 -55.04 -23.36
CA GLU A 7 41.43 -54.38 -22.67
C GLU A 7 41.02 -53.13 -23.46
N SER A 8 39.75 -53.01 -23.75
CA SER A 8 39.13 -51.84 -24.39
C SER A 8 38.99 -50.70 -23.37
N PRO A 9 39.25 -49.43 -23.73
CA PRO A 9 39.06 -48.32 -22.82
C PRO A 9 37.56 -48.05 -22.60
N VAL A 10 37.17 -47.97 -21.32
CA VAL A 10 35.87 -47.49 -20.86
C VAL A 10 35.72 -46.02 -21.21
N LEU A 11 34.83 -45.69 -22.15
CA LEU A 11 34.37 -44.34 -22.43
C LEU A 11 33.59 -43.81 -21.21
N LEU A 12 34.19 -42.91 -20.46
CA LEU A 12 33.49 -42.07 -19.50
C LEU A 12 32.51 -41.20 -20.27
N GLN A 13 31.20 -41.48 -20.13
CA GLN A 13 30.16 -40.55 -20.52
C GLN A 13 30.22 -39.34 -19.60
N GLU A 14 30.76 -38.26 -20.13
CA GLU A 14 30.57 -36.92 -19.51
C GLU A 14 29.09 -36.60 -19.60
N GLY A 15 28.46 -36.51 -18.42
CA GLY A 15 27.06 -36.15 -18.29
C GLY A 15 26.83 -34.72 -18.81
N CYS A 16 25.94 -34.59 -19.76
CA CYS A 16 25.45 -33.32 -20.28
C CYS A 16 24.99 -32.44 -19.09
N PRO A 17 25.41 -31.19 -18.96
CA PRO A 17 24.89 -30.32 -17.89
C PRO A 17 23.44 -30.07 -18.15
N SER A 18 22.61 -30.45 -17.19
CA SER A 18 21.15 -30.34 -17.21
C SER A 18 20.71 -28.89 -17.45
N MET A 19 19.65 -28.71 -18.26
CA MET A 19 19.03 -27.43 -18.65
C MET A 19 18.30 -26.69 -17.49
N ASP A 20 18.70 -26.91 -16.25
CA ASP A 20 17.99 -26.46 -15.04
C ASP A 20 18.49 -25.11 -14.47
N SER A 21 19.62 -24.59 -14.97
CA SER A 21 20.27 -23.42 -14.39
C SER A 21 19.52 -22.09 -14.57
N SER A 22 18.54 -22.00 -15.46
CA SER A 22 17.77 -20.77 -15.69
C SER A 22 16.53 -20.68 -14.80
N SER A 23 15.93 -21.79 -14.44
CA SER A 23 14.80 -21.87 -13.50
C SER A 23 15.28 -21.56 -12.08
N ASP A 24 16.42 -22.14 -11.69
CA ASP A 24 17.00 -21.95 -10.37
C ASP A 24 17.41 -20.48 -10.14
N LYS A 25 18.04 -19.86 -11.13
CA LYS A 25 18.38 -18.42 -11.07
C LYS A 25 17.17 -17.50 -10.95
N LYS A 26 16.07 -17.84 -11.65
CA LYS A 26 14.82 -17.06 -11.52
C LYS A 26 14.21 -17.21 -10.13
N GLU A 27 14.21 -18.41 -9.59
CA GLU A 27 13.67 -18.64 -8.25
C GLU A 27 14.53 -17.95 -7.17
N GLU A 28 15.86 -18.02 -7.28
CA GLU A 28 16.77 -17.32 -6.40
C GLU A 28 16.53 -15.79 -6.44
N LEU A 29 16.39 -15.20 -7.62
CA LEU A 29 16.10 -13.78 -7.79
C LEU A 29 14.74 -13.40 -7.18
N ARG A 30 13.72 -14.26 -7.31
CA ARG A 30 12.41 -14.04 -6.67
C ARG A 30 12.52 -14.05 -5.15
N GLN A 31 13.29 -14.97 -4.58
CA GLN A 31 13.51 -15.05 -3.15
C GLN A 31 14.29 -13.84 -2.62
N GLN A 32 15.30 -13.39 -3.34
CA GLN A 32 16.06 -12.17 -2.99
C GLN A 32 15.14 -10.94 -3.03
N LEU A 33 14.32 -10.78 -4.09
CA LEU A 33 13.36 -9.67 -4.18
C LEU A 33 12.32 -9.73 -3.05
N ARG A 34 11.83 -10.93 -2.75
CA ARG A 34 10.88 -11.12 -1.64
C ARG A 34 11.47 -10.69 -0.30
N GLN A 35 12.70 -11.10 -0.02
CA GLN A 35 13.38 -10.74 1.23
C GLN A 35 13.61 -9.22 1.31
N ALA A 36 14.13 -8.62 0.25
CA ALA A 36 14.33 -7.18 0.17
C ALA A 36 13.01 -6.39 0.34
N ALA A 37 11.91 -6.88 -0.22
CA ALA A 37 10.60 -6.26 -0.06
C ALA A 37 10.11 -6.33 1.39
N LEU A 38 10.29 -7.44 2.10
CA LEU A 38 9.94 -7.56 3.51
C LEU A 38 10.75 -6.59 4.37
N GLU A 39 12.05 -6.51 4.15
CA GLU A 39 12.93 -5.57 4.85
C GLU A 39 12.55 -4.11 4.58
N TYR A 40 12.25 -3.77 3.33
CA TYR A 40 11.80 -2.43 2.95
C TYR A 40 10.50 -2.02 3.66
N HIS A 41 9.57 -2.94 3.88
CA HIS A 41 8.32 -2.64 4.58
C HIS A 41 8.46 -2.60 6.11
N GLN A 42 9.50 -3.23 6.64
CA GLN A 42 9.74 -3.32 8.08
C GLN A 42 10.64 -2.20 8.61
N PHE A 43 11.65 -1.77 7.85
CA PHE A 43 12.72 -0.88 8.30
C PHE A 43 12.80 0.42 7.50
N PRO A 44 13.29 1.55 8.13
CA PRO A 44 13.60 1.72 9.56
C PRO A 44 12.36 1.81 10.45
N THR A 45 11.20 2.09 9.87
CA THR A 45 9.90 2.18 10.53
C THR A 45 8.89 1.37 9.74
N PRO A 46 8.05 0.54 10.37
CA PRO A 46 7.04 -0.24 9.66
C PRO A 46 6.09 0.63 8.84
N GLY A 47 5.72 0.13 7.65
CA GLY A 47 4.84 0.83 6.72
C GLY A 47 5.56 1.83 5.82
N LYS A 48 4.79 2.54 4.98
CA LYS A 48 5.30 3.47 3.96
C LYS A 48 4.75 4.88 4.09
N ILE A 49 3.79 5.08 4.99
CA ILE A 49 3.16 6.38 5.23
C ILE A 49 3.29 6.78 6.69
N SER A 50 3.23 8.07 6.94
CA SER A 50 3.15 8.64 8.30
C SER A 50 2.21 9.83 8.31
N VAL A 51 1.56 10.07 9.46
CA VAL A 51 0.75 11.25 9.69
C VAL A 51 1.58 12.23 10.50
N THR A 52 1.90 13.37 9.92
CA THR A 52 2.76 14.37 10.53
C THR A 52 2.03 15.70 10.65
N PRO A 53 2.01 16.34 11.83
CA PRO A 53 1.45 17.68 12.00
C PRO A 53 2.17 18.71 11.10
N THR A 54 1.39 19.60 10.47
CA THR A 54 1.93 20.70 9.65
C THR A 54 2.20 21.98 10.46
N LYS A 55 1.76 22.01 11.70
CA LYS A 55 1.91 23.15 12.63
C LYS A 55 2.73 22.72 13.84
N GLY A 56 3.60 23.59 14.31
CA GLY A 56 4.33 23.38 15.55
C GLY A 56 3.41 23.53 16.78
N LEU A 57 3.77 22.84 17.85
CA LEU A 57 3.15 22.97 19.17
C LEU A 57 4.26 23.15 20.20
N LEU A 58 4.79 24.38 20.32
CA LEU A 58 5.99 24.67 21.10
C LEU A 58 5.70 25.38 22.42
N ASN A 59 4.53 26.00 22.53
CA ASN A 59 4.18 26.84 23.69
C ASN A 59 2.65 26.88 23.93
N GLN A 60 2.25 27.50 25.03
CA GLN A 60 0.85 27.61 25.45
C GLN A 60 -0.02 28.38 24.42
N ARG A 61 0.56 29.35 23.71
CA ARG A 61 -0.15 30.08 22.66
C ARG A 61 -0.47 29.14 21.47
N ASP A 62 0.49 28.35 21.05
CA ASP A 62 0.29 27.39 19.95
C ASP A 62 -0.81 26.39 20.30
N LEU A 63 -0.82 25.91 21.56
CA LEU A 63 -1.88 25.03 22.06
C LEU A 63 -3.25 25.71 22.02
N ALA A 64 -3.33 26.96 22.45
CA ALA A 64 -4.57 27.71 22.44
C ALA A 64 -5.10 27.97 21.01
N LEU A 65 -4.22 28.12 20.03
CA LEU A 65 -4.60 28.29 18.63
C LEU A 65 -4.96 26.94 17.95
N ALA A 66 -4.19 25.90 18.24
CA ALA A 66 -4.37 24.59 17.60
C ALA A 66 -5.56 23.81 18.17
N TYR A 67 -5.95 24.05 19.41
CA TYR A 67 -6.99 23.33 20.09
C TYR A 67 -7.95 24.28 20.81
N SER A 68 -7.94 24.33 22.13
CA SER A 68 -8.92 25.12 22.89
C SER A 68 -8.24 26.37 23.46
N PRO A 69 -8.89 27.58 23.33
CA PRO A 69 -10.21 27.87 22.74
C PRO A 69 -10.20 28.23 21.24
N GLY A 70 -9.04 28.45 20.63
CA GLY A 70 -8.92 29.05 19.29
C GLY A 70 -9.53 28.23 18.15
N VAL A 71 -9.60 26.91 18.29
CA VAL A 71 -10.18 26.00 17.28
C VAL A 71 -11.67 26.26 17.02
N ALA A 72 -12.37 26.93 17.93
CA ALA A 72 -13.78 27.32 17.73
C ALA A 72 -13.95 28.23 16.49
N ALA A 73 -13.01 29.15 16.25
CA ALA A 73 -13.11 30.11 15.15
C ALA A 73 -13.20 29.43 13.76
N PRO A 74 -12.28 28.54 13.35
CA PRO A 74 -12.42 27.83 12.07
C PRO A 74 -13.67 26.92 12.03
N CYS A 75 -14.08 26.32 13.14
CA CYS A 75 -15.33 25.55 13.19
C CYS A 75 -16.54 26.41 12.86
N GLU A 76 -16.67 27.59 13.46
CA GLU A 76 -17.75 28.54 13.21
C GLU A 76 -17.76 29.02 11.75
N GLU A 77 -16.60 29.25 11.15
CA GLU A 77 -16.52 29.64 9.74
C GLU A 77 -16.93 28.51 8.79
N ILE A 78 -16.64 27.25 9.14
CA ILE A 78 -17.09 26.07 8.34
C ILE A 78 -18.61 25.88 8.50
N VAL A 79 -19.17 26.13 9.67
CA VAL A 79 -20.63 26.09 9.89
C VAL A 79 -21.34 27.14 9.03
N LYS A 80 -20.77 28.34 8.89
CA LYS A 80 -21.33 29.42 8.04
C LYS A 80 -21.27 29.09 6.55
N ASP A 81 -20.16 28.51 6.12
CA ASP A 81 -19.91 28.08 4.75
C ASP A 81 -19.07 26.81 4.72
N PRO A 82 -19.63 25.63 4.38
CA PRO A 82 -18.90 24.37 4.30
C PRO A 82 -17.67 24.40 3.39
N ALA A 83 -17.63 25.27 2.37
CA ALA A 83 -16.46 25.41 1.50
C ALA A 83 -15.20 25.87 2.26
N ASN A 84 -15.35 26.51 3.41
CA ASN A 84 -14.26 26.88 4.29
C ASN A 84 -13.51 25.66 4.87
N SER A 85 -14.07 24.45 4.80
CA SER A 85 -13.34 23.23 5.17
C SER A 85 -12.07 23.03 4.32
N TYR A 86 -12.08 23.40 3.06
CA TYR A 86 -10.90 23.36 2.17
C TYR A 86 -9.84 24.40 2.55
N LYS A 87 -10.21 25.47 3.24
CA LYS A 87 -9.32 26.53 3.66
C LYS A 87 -8.67 26.27 5.02
N TYR A 88 -9.42 25.70 5.95
CA TYR A 88 -9.03 25.59 7.34
C TYR A 88 -8.65 24.18 7.78
N THR A 89 -8.80 23.17 6.92
CA THR A 89 -8.44 21.78 7.20
C THR A 89 -7.57 21.18 6.10
N ALA A 90 -7.06 19.96 6.33
CA ALA A 90 -6.32 19.21 5.34
C ALA A 90 -7.21 18.62 4.21
N ARG A 91 -8.54 18.75 4.30
CA ARG A 91 -9.52 18.14 3.39
C ARG A 91 -9.20 18.39 1.91
N GLY A 92 -8.78 19.60 1.57
CA GLY A 92 -8.50 19.99 0.17
C GLY A 92 -7.35 19.24 -0.51
N ASN A 93 -6.47 18.60 0.26
CA ASN A 93 -5.34 17.83 -0.26
C ASN A 93 -5.28 16.40 0.29
N LEU A 94 -6.37 15.87 0.79
CA LEU A 94 -6.44 14.55 1.40
C LEU A 94 -7.40 13.65 0.62
N VAL A 95 -6.89 12.52 0.11
CA VAL A 95 -7.65 11.50 -0.61
C VAL A 95 -7.73 10.22 0.22
N ALA A 96 -8.91 9.60 0.27
CA ALA A 96 -9.04 8.24 0.78
C ALA A 96 -8.71 7.24 -0.34
N VAL A 97 -7.77 6.34 -0.12
CA VAL A 97 -7.60 5.12 -0.92
C VAL A 97 -8.34 4.00 -0.19
N ILE A 98 -9.43 3.53 -0.77
CA ILE A 98 -10.35 2.60 -0.10
C ILE A 98 -10.32 1.25 -0.80
N SER A 99 -10.19 0.17 -0.01
CA SER A 99 -10.22 -1.21 -0.49
C SER A 99 -10.92 -2.12 0.51
N ASN A 100 -11.49 -3.22 0.01
CA ASN A 100 -11.83 -4.39 0.82
C ASN A 100 -10.95 -5.61 0.51
N GLY A 101 -9.93 -5.42 -0.34
CA GLY A 101 -8.93 -6.45 -0.64
C GLY A 101 -9.48 -7.66 -1.39
N THR A 102 -10.59 -7.51 -2.14
CA THR A 102 -11.26 -8.63 -2.82
C THR A 102 -10.70 -8.94 -4.21
N ALA A 103 -9.88 -8.05 -4.80
CA ALA A 103 -9.30 -8.23 -6.14
C ALA A 103 -7.88 -7.65 -6.25
N VAL A 104 -7.01 -8.00 -5.32
CA VAL A 104 -5.61 -7.52 -5.32
C VAL A 104 -4.83 -8.15 -6.46
N LEU A 105 -4.18 -7.32 -7.29
CA LEU A 105 -3.48 -7.74 -8.49
C LEU A 105 -2.46 -8.86 -8.23
N GLY A 106 -2.65 -9.99 -8.90
CA GLY A 106 -1.78 -11.18 -8.80
C GLY A 106 -2.01 -12.03 -7.54
N LEU A 107 -2.83 -11.58 -6.58
CA LEU A 107 -3.11 -12.29 -5.32
C LEU A 107 -4.60 -12.65 -5.14
N GLY A 108 -5.51 -11.95 -5.83
CA GLY A 108 -6.95 -12.17 -5.75
C GLY A 108 -7.55 -11.64 -4.45
N ASN A 109 -8.49 -12.40 -3.88
CA ASN A 109 -9.15 -12.03 -2.62
C ASN A 109 -8.27 -12.41 -1.43
N ILE A 110 -7.53 -11.46 -0.90
CA ILE A 110 -6.67 -11.63 0.28
C ILE A 110 -7.21 -10.92 1.52
N GLY A 111 -8.33 -10.22 1.37
CA GLY A 111 -8.99 -9.47 2.43
C GLY A 111 -8.36 -8.10 2.74
N PRO A 112 -9.07 -7.28 3.52
CA PRO A 112 -8.69 -5.89 3.76
C PRO A 112 -7.35 -5.73 4.47
N LEU A 113 -7.09 -6.50 5.52
CA LEU A 113 -5.85 -6.36 6.30
C LEU A 113 -4.60 -6.66 5.46
N ALA A 114 -4.63 -7.72 4.65
CA ALA A 114 -3.50 -8.12 3.83
C ALA A 114 -3.30 -7.20 2.60
N SER A 115 -4.32 -6.44 2.17
CA SER A 115 -4.22 -5.45 1.09
C SER A 115 -3.54 -4.14 1.52
N LYS A 116 -3.46 -3.85 2.83
CA LYS A 116 -2.89 -2.59 3.35
C LYS A 116 -1.53 -2.22 2.77
N PRO A 117 -0.54 -3.10 2.63
CA PRO A 117 0.75 -2.73 2.02
C PRO A 117 0.62 -2.20 0.59
N VAL A 118 -0.36 -2.69 -0.19
CA VAL A 118 -0.63 -2.18 -1.54
C VAL A 118 -1.25 -0.79 -1.49
N MET A 119 -2.21 -0.57 -0.58
CA MET A 119 -2.90 0.72 -0.40
C MET A 119 -1.94 1.82 0.07
N GLU A 120 -1.05 1.52 1.01
CA GLU A 120 0.04 2.43 1.38
C GLU A 120 0.95 2.74 0.18
N GLY A 121 1.24 1.74 -0.66
CA GLY A 121 1.98 1.93 -1.90
C GLY A 121 1.28 2.90 -2.85
N LYS A 122 -0.06 2.80 -2.99
CA LYS A 122 -0.86 3.77 -3.75
C LYS A 122 -0.71 5.16 -3.16
N GLY A 123 -0.75 5.31 -1.83
CA GLY A 123 -0.52 6.59 -1.14
C GLY A 123 0.85 7.20 -1.46
N VAL A 124 1.90 6.39 -1.50
CA VAL A 124 3.25 6.84 -1.92
C VAL A 124 3.24 7.39 -3.34
N LEU A 125 2.52 6.74 -4.28
CA LEU A 125 2.41 7.22 -5.67
C LEU A 125 1.65 8.55 -5.75
N PHE A 126 0.52 8.71 -5.05
CA PHE A 126 -0.21 9.98 -4.97
C PHE A 126 0.68 11.11 -4.44
N LYS A 127 1.43 10.86 -3.38
CA LYS A 127 2.34 11.85 -2.81
C LYS A 127 3.47 12.21 -3.77
N LYS A 128 4.10 11.20 -4.40
CA LYS A 128 5.25 11.39 -5.28
C LYS A 128 4.91 12.13 -6.56
N PHE A 129 3.78 11.80 -7.18
CA PHE A 129 3.44 12.30 -8.52
C PHE A 129 2.50 13.50 -8.52
N ALA A 130 1.69 13.66 -7.47
CA ALA A 130 0.68 14.72 -7.41
C ALA A 130 0.77 15.58 -6.15
N ALA A 131 1.68 15.32 -5.22
CA ALA A 131 1.80 15.97 -3.92
C ALA A 131 0.53 15.84 -3.04
N ILE A 132 -0.34 14.89 -3.34
CA ILE A 132 -1.58 14.61 -2.61
C ILE A 132 -1.28 13.73 -1.40
N ASP A 133 -1.85 14.07 -0.25
CA ASP A 133 -1.82 13.26 0.95
C ASP A 133 -2.90 12.18 0.90
N VAL A 134 -2.62 11.01 1.47
CA VAL A 134 -3.54 9.86 1.43
C VAL A 134 -3.69 9.26 2.82
N PHE A 135 -4.94 8.92 3.16
CA PHE A 135 -5.23 7.88 4.14
C PHE A 135 -5.72 6.64 3.39
N ASP A 136 -5.05 5.51 3.61
CA ASP A 136 -5.52 4.22 3.16
C ASP A 136 -6.53 3.66 4.19
N ILE A 137 -7.69 3.24 3.67
CA ILE A 137 -8.85 2.79 4.46
C ILE A 137 -9.22 1.38 4.00
N GLU A 138 -8.88 0.40 4.81
CA GLU A 138 -9.22 -1.00 4.55
C GLU A 138 -10.54 -1.36 5.25
N ILE A 139 -11.60 -1.62 4.47
CA ILE A 139 -12.94 -1.89 4.98
C ILE A 139 -13.22 -3.39 4.98
N ASN A 140 -13.55 -3.94 6.14
CA ASN A 140 -13.97 -5.34 6.26
C ASN A 140 -15.46 -5.51 5.99
N GLU A 141 -15.90 -5.19 4.77
CA GLU A 141 -17.25 -5.37 4.28
C GLU A 141 -17.23 -5.86 2.82
N THR A 142 -18.07 -6.83 2.51
CA THR A 142 -18.19 -7.41 1.17
C THR A 142 -19.57 -7.23 0.55
N ASP A 143 -20.57 -6.82 1.35
CA ASP A 143 -21.88 -6.43 0.87
C ASP A 143 -21.75 -5.04 0.19
N PRO A 144 -22.10 -4.91 -1.11
CA PRO A 144 -21.90 -3.68 -1.86
C PRO A 144 -22.69 -2.50 -1.29
N ASP A 145 -23.93 -2.70 -0.87
CA ASP A 145 -24.77 -1.63 -0.37
C ASP A 145 -24.22 -1.06 0.93
N LYS A 146 -23.79 -1.93 1.83
CA LYS A 146 -23.14 -1.51 3.09
C LYS A 146 -21.79 -0.85 2.84
N LEU A 147 -21.02 -1.35 1.86
CA LEU A 147 -19.73 -0.74 1.50
C LEU A 147 -19.93 0.68 0.99
N VAL A 148 -20.94 0.90 0.13
CA VAL A 148 -21.33 2.23 -0.36
C VAL A 148 -21.73 3.15 0.79
N ASP A 149 -22.55 2.68 1.73
CA ASP A 149 -22.98 3.47 2.89
C ASP A 149 -21.79 3.90 3.77
N ILE A 150 -20.84 2.99 4.00
CA ILE A 150 -19.62 3.28 4.76
C ILE A 150 -18.76 4.34 4.03
N ILE A 151 -18.55 4.15 2.72
CA ILE A 151 -17.75 5.08 1.91
C ILE A 151 -18.38 6.47 1.86
N ALA A 152 -19.70 6.53 1.65
CA ALA A 152 -20.46 7.79 1.64
C ALA A 152 -20.34 8.55 2.98
N ALA A 153 -20.38 7.82 4.10
CA ALA A 153 -20.25 8.41 5.43
C ALA A 153 -18.86 9.02 5.70
N LEU A 154 -17.82 8.65 4.94
CA LEU A 154 -16.47 9.21 5.06
C LEU A 154 -16.28 10.53 4.29
N GLU A 155 -17.25 10.94 3.47
CA GLU A 155 -17.16 12.14 2.61
C GLU A 155 -16.63 13.38 3.35
N PRO A 156 -17.06 13.72 4.57
CA PRO A 156 -16.63 14.95 5.22
C PRO A 156 -15.11 15.06 5.47
N THR A 157 -14.40 13.95 5.52
CA THR A 157 -12.95 13.91 5.81
C THR A 157 -12.10 14.21 4.60
N PHE A 158 -12.56 13.88 3.39
CA PHE A 158 -11.73 13.80 2.20
C PHE A 158 -12.12 14.81 1.12
N GLY A 159 -11.11 15.24 0.35
CA GLY A 159 -11.31 16.00 -0.88
C GLY A 159 -11.60 15.11 -2.10
N GLY A 160 -11.33 13.80 -1.98
CA GLY A 160 -11.61 12.81 -3.01
C GLY A 160 -11.44 11.38 -2.49
N VAL A 161 -11.95 10.43 -3.27
CA VAL A 161 -11.89 8.99 -2.99
C VAL A 161 -11.35 8.26 -4.21
N ASN A 162 -10.42 7.33 -3.99
CA ASN A 162 -9.94 6.34 -4.95
C ASN A 162 -10.35 4.95 -4.46
N LEU A 163 -11.21 4.26 -5.19
CA LEU A 163 -11.52 2.87 -4.93
C LEU A 163 -10.45 1.99 -5.58
N GLU A 164 -9.88 1.06 -4.81
CA GLU A 164 -8.77 0.22 -5.25
C GLU A 164 -9.00 -1.24 -4.88
N ASP A 165 -8.68 -2.15 -5.82
CA ASP A 165 -8.68 -3.60 -5.59
C ASP A 165 -10.01 -4.17 -5.01
N ILE A 166 -11.12 -3.58 -5.39
CA ILE A 166 -12.48 -4.09 -5.15
C ILE A 166 -12.90 -4.87 -6.39
N LYS A 167 -13.36 -6.10 -6.21
CA LYS A 167 -13.74 -6.97 -7.33
C LYS A 167 -14.92 -6.43 -8.13
N ALA A 168 -14.96 -6.76 -9.40
CA ALA A 168 -16.13 -6.53 -10.24
C ALA A 168 -17.21 -7.62 -9.95
N PRO A 169 -18.54 -7.28 -10.02
CA PRO A 169 -19.09 -5.97 -10.43
C PRO A 169 -19.20 -4.93 -9.28
N GLU A 170 -18.86 -5.29 -8.05
CA GLU A 170 -19.10 -4.49 -6.83
C GLU A 170 -18.28 -3.17 -6.80
N CYS A 171 -17.29 -3.04 -7.67
CA CYS A 171 -16.51 -1.79 -7.80
C CYS A 171 -17.19 -0.69 -8.65
N PHE A 172 -18.35 -0.97 -9.28
CA PHE A 172 -19.06 -0.05 -10.19
C PHE A 172 -20.30 0.59 -9.57
#